data_c9c79600923f6a3afdbc597c048d6153
#
_entry.id   c9c79600923f6a3afdbc597c048d6153
#
_cell.length_a   1.000
_cell.length_b   1.000
_cell.length_c   1.000
_cell.angle_alpha   90.00
_cell.angle_beta   90.00
_cell.angle_gamma   90.00
#
_symmetry.space_group_name_H-M   'P 1'
#
loop_
_entity.id
_entity.type
_entity.pdbx_description
1 polymer ?
#
loop_
_entity_poly.entity_id
_entity_poly.type
_entity_poly.pdbx_seq_one_letter_code
_entity_poly.pdbx_strand_id
1 'polypeptide(L)'
;EWMMNTVEEMVERIALALHGKTQVQVGENIIDFKRPWKRYTMFEAIEHFTGTDISNMDEAQLAKFATEQGVKVDSTMGKGKLIDEIFGETCEHKLIQPTFIYDYPIEMSPLTKKHRSKPGLTERFEAMCNGKEICNAYSELNDPIDQRKRFEDQLELGKRGDTESMVLDEDFLKSLEIGMPPTAGLGIGIDRLAMIMTNSPSIQDVLFFPQMRPEKKPETSSDKDFMERGVPEIWVPVLRKLNINTIDQLKAANPNKLLNDLGGLRKKLKMDVPAVPLDTIKSWIEK
;
A
#
# COMPACT_ATOMS: atom_id res chain seq x y z
N GLU A 1 -25.56 -10.14 9.27
CA GLU A 1 -26.56 -9.71 8.26
C GLU A 1 -26.96 -8.23 8.40
N TRP A 2 -27.30 -7.77 9.61
CA TRP A 2 -27.72 -6.39 9.80
C TRP A 2 -26.69 -5.38 9.29
N MET A 3 -25.40 -5.58 9.58
CA MET A 3 -24.33 -4.71 9.13
C MET A 3 -24.15 -4.74 7.59
N MET A 4 -24.26 -5.92 6.97
CA MET A 4 -24.23 -6.03 5.50
C MET A 4 -25.36 -5.21 4.85
N ASN A 5 -26.59 -5.36 5.38
CA ASN A 5 -27.74 -4.58 4.87
C ASN A 5 -27.55 -3.08 5.06
N THR A 6 -26.91 -2.66 6.17
CA THR A 6 -26.58 -1.24 6.42
C THR A 6 -25.58 -0.72 5.42
N VAL A 7 -24.54 -1.49 5.09
CA VAL A 7 -23.53 -1.13 4.07
C VAL A 7 -24.16 -1.02 2.68
N GLU A 8 -24.95 -2.01 2.27
CA GLU A 8 -25.68 -1.99 1.00
C GLU A 8 -26.55 -0.74 0.88
N GLU A 9 -27.36 -0.46 1.91
CA GLU A 9 -28.25 0.70 1.91
C GLU A 9 -27.48 2.02 1.84
N MET A 10 -26.43 2.14 2.62
CA MET A 10 -25.61 3.34 2.67
C MET A 10 -24.96 3.62 1.29
N VAL A 11 -24.35 2.63 0.68
CA VAL A 11 -23.64 2.83 -0.60
C VAL A 11 -24.62 3.05 -1.75
N GLU A 12 -25.76 2.34 -1.78
CA GLU A 12 -26.83 2.60 -2.75
C GLU A 12 -27.36 4.04 -2.65
N ARG A 13 -27.59 4.54 -1.40
CA ARG A 13 -28.02 5.92 -1.17
C ARG A 13 -27.00 6.94 -1.62
N ILE A 14 -25.71 6.68 -1.43
CA ILE A 14 -24.62 7.55 -1.90
C ILE A 14 -24.64 7.60 -3.44
N ALA A 15 -24.74 6.46 -4.12
CA ALA A 15 -24.82 6.41 -5.58
C ALA A 15 -26.04 7.19 -6.10
N LEU A 16 -27.20 6.99 -5.52
CA LEU A 16 -28.43 7.72 -5.85
C LEU A 16 -28.31 9.23 -5.62
N ALA A 17 -27.71 9.64 -4.50
CA ALA A 17 -27.53 11.05 -4.15
C ALA A 17 -26.57 11.78 -5.11
N LEU A 18 -25.50 11.11 -5.52
CA LEU A 18 -24.47 11.70 -6.39
C LEU A 18 -24.83 11.62 -7.88
N HIS A 19 -25.46 10.54 -8.33
CA HIS A 19 -25.65 10.24 -9.75
C HIS A 19 -27.13 10.15 -10.17
N GLY A 20 -28.08 10.18 -9.24
CA GLY A 20 -29.50 9.99 -9.53
C GLY A 20 -29.87 8.56 -9.96
N LYS A 21 -28.92 7.62 -9.91
CA LYS A 21 -29.07 6.21 -10.30
C LYS A 21 -28.09 5.33 -9.52
N THR A 22 -28.33 4.01 -9.46
CA THR A 22 -27.46 3.06 -8.76
C THR A 22 -26.23 2.65 -9.57
N GLN A 23 -26.25 2.87 -10.88
CA GLN A 23 -25.18 2.52 -11.80
C GLN A 23 -24.13 3.60 -11.91
N VAL A 24 -22.87 3.25 -11.65
CA VAL A 24 -21.73 4.16 -11.67
C VAL A 24 -20.68 3.61 -12.64
N GLN A 25 -20.13 4.49 -13.50
CA GLN A 25 -19.03 4.14 -14.39
C GLN A 25 -17.71 4.15 -13.58
N VAL A 26 -16.93 3.07 -13.66
CA VAL A 26 -15.62 2.97 -13.01
C VAL A 26 -14.62 2.35 -14.00
N GLY A 27 -13.76 3.18 -14.59
CA GLY A 27 -12.94 2.77 -15.71
C GLY A 27 -13.80 2.27 -16.87
N GLU A 28 -13.57 1.05 -17.31
CA GLU A 28 -14.36 0.39 -18.37
C GLU A 28 -15.62 -0.32 -17.83
N ASN A 29 -15.76 -0.48 -16.51
CA ASN A 29 -16.83 -1.22 -15.89
C ASN A 29 -18.02 -0.32 -15.53
N ILE A 30 -19.24 -0.86 -15.67
CA ILE A 30 -20.46 -0.28 -15.06
C ILE A 30 -20.76 -1.10 -13.81
N ILE A 31 -20.73 -0.44 -12.65
CA ILE A 31 -21.00 -1.05 -11.35
C ILE A 31 -22.40 -0.65 -10.90
N ASP A 32 -23.24 -1.63 -10.58
CA ASP A 32 -24.59 -1.40 -10.09
C ASP A 32 -24.68 -1.66 -8.59
N PHE A 33 -24.86 -0.60 -7.81
CA PHE A 33 -25.00 -0.64 -6.36
C PHE A 33 -26.40 -0.97 -5.86
N LYS A 34 -27.32 -1.36 -6.78
CA LYS A 34 -28.66 -1.78 -6.41
C LYS A 34 -28.65 -3.02 -5.52
N ARG A 35 -29.36 -2.96 -4.41
CA ARG A 35 -29.54 -4.09 -3.48
C ARG A 35 -30.45 -5.18 -4.04
N PRO A 36 -30.31 -6.48 -3.64
CA PRO A 36 -29.25 -7.02 -2.76
C PRO A 36 -27.96 -7.32 -3.53
N TRP A 37 -26.80 -7.18 -2.88
CA TRP A 37 -25.52 -7.59 -3.46
C TRP A 37 -25.31 -9.09 -3.36
N LYS A 38 -24.39 -9.62 -4.18
CA LYS A 38 -23.98 -11.02 -4.08
C LYS A 38 -23.28 -11.29 -2.75
N ARG A 39 -23.42 -12.53 -2.27
CA ARG A 39 -22.84 -13.00 -1.01
C ARG A 39 -22.22 -14.37 -1.25
N TYR A 40 -20.94 -14.52 -0.89
CA TYR A 40 -20.22 -15.79 -0.88
C TYR A 40 -19.50 -15.93 0.45
N THR A 41 -19.49 -17.13 1.02
CA THR A 41 -18.47 -17.44 2.03
C THR A 41 -17.09 -17.42 1.36
N MET A 42 -16.02 -17.28 2.16
CA MET A 42 -14.64 -17.33 1.65
C MET A 42 -14.40 -18.59 0.82
N PHE A 43 -14.82 -19.74 1.31
CA PHE A 43 -14.63 -21.01 0.61
C PHE A 43 -15.51 -21.15 -0.64
N GLU A 44 -16.77 -20.71 -0.58
CA GLU A 44 -17.65 -20.69 -1.77
C GLU A 44 -17.09 -19.78 -2.88
N ALA A 45 -16.50 -18.64 -2.52
CA ALA A 45 -15.88 -17.77 -3.51
C ALA A 45 -14.69 -18.47 -4.20
N ILE A 46 -13.79 -19.08 -3.43
CA ILE A 46 -12.64 -19.81 -3.98
C ILE A 46 -13.11 -20.98 -4.85
N GLU A 47 -14.06 -21.78 -4.37
CA GLU A 47 -14.63 -22.87 -5.15
C GLU A 47 -15.30 -22.38 -6.45
N HIS A 48 -16.05 -21.29 -6.39
CA HIS A 48 -16.72 -20.70 -7.55
C HIS A 48 -15.74 -20.30 -8.67
N PHE A 49 -14.60 -19.73 -8.30
CA PHE A 49 -13.64 -19.20 -9.28
C PHE A 49 -12.54 -20.18 -9.68
N THR A 50 -12.27 -21.22 -8.86
CA THR A 50 -11.23 -22.22 -9.14
C THR A 50 -11.78 -23.61 -9.52
N GLY A 51 -13.05 -23.88 -9.15
CA GLY A 51 -13.65 -25.20 -9.27
C GLY A 51 -13.22 -26.19 -8.20
N THR A 52 -12.52 -25.74 -7.15
CA THR A 52 -11.95 -26.63 -6.10
C THR A 52 -12.40 -26.18 -4.71
N ASP A 53 -13.04 -27.08 -3.97
CA ASP A 53 -13.34 -26.88 -2.55
C ASP A 53 -12.07 -27.12 -1.71
N ILE A 54 -11.61 -26.07 -1.05
CA ILE A 54 -10.40 -26.09 -0.19
C ILE A 54 -10.72 -26.17 1.31
N SER A 55 -12.01 -26.25 1.68
CA SER A 55 -12.45 -26.12 3.08
C SER A 55 -11.86 -27.17 4.03
N ASN A 56 -11.59 -28.37 3.51
CA ASN A 56 -11.04 -29.50 4.27
C ASN A 56 -9.53 -29.73 4.04
N MET A 57 -8.85 -28.85 3.32
CA MET A 57 -7.41 -28.99 3.03
C MET A 57 -6.59 -28.64 4.28
N ASP A 58 -5.54 -29.42 4.51
CA ASP A 58 -4.48 -29.10 5.46
C ASP A 58 -3.48 -28.08 4.87
N GLU A 59 -2.53 -27.61 5.68
CA GLU A 59 -1.55 -26.58 5.26
C GLU A 59 -0.70 -27.03 4.06
N ALA A 60 -0.29 -28.32 4.03
CA ALA A 60 0.51 -28.85 2.93
C ALA A 60 -0.27 -28.94 1.61
N GLN A 61 -1.54 -29.33 1.68
CA GLN A 61 -2.46 -29.38 0.54
C GLN A 61 -2.77 -27.98 0.02
N LEU A 62 -2.98 -26.99 0.92
CA LEU A 62 -3.19 -25.59 0.56
C LEU A 62 -1.95 -25.00 -0.10
N ALA A 63 -0.73 -25.27 0.43
CA ALA A 63 0.52 -24.80 -0.17
C ALA A 63 0.72 -25.34 -1.59
N LYS A 64 0.40 -26.61 -1.81
CA LYS A 64 0.44 -27.22 -3.14
C LYS A 64 -0.57 -26.55 -4.08
N PHE A 65 -1.82 -26.43 -3.64
CA PHE A 65 -2.89 -25.83 -4.43
C PHE A 65 -2.57 -24.35 -4.75
N ALA A 66 -2.09 -23.57 -3.77
CA ALA A 66 -1.67 -22.19 -3.97
C ALA A 66 -0.61 -22.08 -5.08
N THR A 67 0.39 -22.97 -5.05
CA THR A 67 1.44 -23.01 -6.08
C THR A 67 0.85 -23.34 -7.46
N GLU A 68 -0.10 -24.25 -7.56
CA GLU A 68 -0.80 -24.59 -8.80
C GLU A 68 -1.64 -23.40 -9.34
N GLN A 69 -2.11 -22.51 -8.45
CA GLN A 69 -2.82 -21.28 -8.82
C GLN A 69 -1.89 -20.10 -9.14
N GLY A 70 -0.56 -20.25 -9.05
CA GLY A 70 0.41 -19.20 -9.36
C GLY A 70 0.90 -18.38 -8.17
N VAL A 71 0.45 -18.70 -6.96
CA VAL A 71 0.92 -18.07 -5.72
C VAL A 71 2.36 -18.46 -5.42
N LYS A 72 3.19 -17.49 -5.06
CA LYS A 72 4.56 -17.74 -4.59
C LYS A 72 4.54 -18.13 -3.12
N VAL A 73 4.52 -19.41 -2.85
CA VAL A 73 4.49 -19.95 -1.49
C VAL A 73 5.90 -19.99 -0.89
N ASP A 74 6.03 -19.57 0.37
CA ASP A 74 7.23 -19.74 1.17
C ASP A 74 6.94 -20.47 2.50
N SER A 75 7.99 -20.83 3.22
CA SER A 75 7.89 -21.62 4.46
C SER A 75 7.35 -20.85 5.67
N THR A 76 7.12 -19.55 5.55
CA THR A 76 6.58 -18.71 6.64
C THR A 76 5.05 -18.67 6.62
N MET A 77 4.44 -19.02 5.49
CA MET A 77 3.00 -18.97 5.28
C MET A 77 2.28 -20.08 6.05
N GLY A 78 1.49 -19.71 7.04
CA GLY A 78 0.54 -20.60 7.71
C GLY A 78 -0.77 -20.74 6.91
N LYS A 79 -1.67 -21.61 7.41
CA LYS A 79 -2.96 -21.91 6.77
C LYS A 79 -3.76 -20.66 6.40
N GLY A 80 -3.88 -19.69 7.31
CA GLY A 80 -4.62 -18.44 7.06
C GLY A 80 -4.04 -17.65 5.91
N LYS A 81 -2.71 -17.44 5.89
CA LYS A 81 -2.03 -16.70 4.83
C LYS A 81 -2.16 -17.41 3.47
N LEU A 82 -2.07 -18.73 3.43
CA LEU A 82 -2.26 -19.48 2.18
C LEU A 82 -3.66 -19.31 1.60
N ILE A 83 -4.72 -19.32 2.44
CA ILE A 83 -6.10 -19.08 2.00
C ILE A 83 -6.25 -17.65 1.48
N ASP A 84 -5.67 -16.67 2.16
CA ASP A 84 -5.67 -15.25 1.78
C ASP A 84 -5.02 -15.03 0.41
N GLU A 85 -3.84 -15.56 0.21
CA GLU A 85 -3.10 -15.47 -1.05
C GLU A 85 -3.84 -16.18 -2.21
N ILE A 86 -4.44 -17.37 -1.95
CA ILE A 86 -5.27 -18.06 -2.93
C ILE A 86 -6.46 -17.17 -3.32
N PHE A 87 -7.14 -16.57 -2.35
CA PHE A 87 -8.28 -15.70 -2.61
C PHE A 87 -7.85 -14.46 -3.41
N GLY A 88 -6.78 -13.79 -3.01
CA GLY A 88 -6.22 -12.63 -3.70
C GLY A 88 -5.91 -12.93 -5.18
N GLU A 89 -5.20 -14.02 -5.44
CA GLU A 89 -4.79 -14.40 -6.79
C GLU A 89 -5.97 -14.85 -7.67
N THR A 90 -6.92 -15.62 -7.10
CA THR A 90 -7.94 -16.30 -7.90
C THR A 90 -9.30 -15.60 -7.94
N CYS A 91 -9.64 -14.77 -6.94
CA CYS A 91 -11.00 -14.23 -6.75
C CYS A 91 -11.08 -12.71 -6.84
N GLU A 92 -10.19 -11.96 -6.15
CA GLU A 92 -10.35 -10.51 -5.95
C GLU A 92 -10.56 -9.75 -7.27
N HIS A 93 -9.69 -9.97 -8.24
CA HIS A 93 -9.72 -9.27 -9.53
C HIS A 93 -10.97 -9.58 -10.37
N LYS A 94 -11.72 -10.65 -10.04
CA LYS A 94 -12.96 -11.06 -10.72
C LYS A 94 -14.20 -10.47 -10.05
N LEU A 95 -14.09 -9.94 -8.83
CA LEU A 95 -15.19 -9.37 -8.07
C LEU A 95 -15.45 -7.90 -8.49
N ILE A 96 -15.97 -7.73 -9.71
CA ILE A 96 -16.24 -6.41 -10.27
C ILE A 96 -17.48 -5.77 -9.66
N GLN A 97 -18.60 -6.51 -9.58
CA GLN A 97 -19.85 -6.04 -8.98
C GLN A 97 -19.76 -6.11 -7.44
N PRO A 98 -20.47 -5.25 -6.72
CA PRO A 98 -20.49 -5.27 -5.25
C PRO A 98 -20.85 -6.65 -4.73
N THR A 99 -19.98 -7.24 -3.94
CA THR A 99 -20.10 -8.62 -3.46
C THR A 99 -19.57 -8.71 -2.03
N PHE A 100 -20.30 -9.33 -1.14
CA PHE A 100 -19.82 -9.66 0.19
C PHE A 100 -19.10 -11.01 0.18
N ILE A 101 -17.91 -11.03 0.79
CA ILE A 101 -17.22 -12.24 1.19
C ILE A 101 -17.35 -12.34 2.71
N TYR A 102 -17.84 -13.44 3.23
CA TYR A 102 -18.12 -13.60 4.67
C TYR A 102 -17.70 -14.98 5.19
N ASP A 103 -17.80 -15.19 6.49
CA ASP A 103 -17.38 -16.42 7.17
C ASP A 103 -15.89 -16.73 6.93
N TYR A 104 -15.04 -15.79 7.30
CA TYR A 104 -13.59 -15.92 7.22
C TYR A 104 -13.04 -16.98 8.16
N PRO A 105 -12.02 -17.76 7.77
CA PRO A 105 -11.30 -18.63 8.69
C PRO A 105 -10.73 -17.88 9.90
N ILE A 106 -10.72 -18.58 11.03
CA ILE A 106 -10.30 -18.01 12.31
C ILE A 106 -8.83 -17.56 12.28
N GLU A 107 -8.00 -18.25 11.52
CA GLU A 107 -6.59 -17.99 11.34
C GLU A 107 -6.31 -16.63 10.65
N MET A 108 -7.28 -16.15 9.85
CA MET A 108 -7.20 -14.87 9.14
C MET A 108 -7.77 -13.70 9.95
N SER A 109 -8.29 -13.93 11.14
CA SER A 109 -9.13 -12.94 11.82
C SER A 109 -8.85 -12.88 13.33
N PRO A 110 -7.66 -12.41 13.75
CA PRO A 110 -7.21 -12.48 15.15
C PRO A 110 -8.04 -11.65 16.13
N LEU A 111 -8.76 -10.62 15.67
CA LEU A 111 -9.59 -9.74 16.51
C LEU A 111 -11.10 -10.04 16.42
N THR A 112 -11.46 -11.04 15.64
CA THR A 112 -12.87 -11.32 15.32
C THR A 112 -13.43 -12.44 16.17
N LYS A 113 -14.67 -12.28 16.61
CA LYS A 113 -15.39 -13.30 17.36
C LYS A 113 -15.62 -14.57 16.55
N LYS A 114 -15.46 -15.73 17.20
CA LYS A 114 -15.79 -17.03 16.60
C LYS A 114 -17.23 -17.05 16.12
N HIS A 115 -17.45 -17.67 14.96
CA HIS A 115 -18.79 -17.88 14.44
C HIS A 115 -19.62 -18.73 15.41
N ARG A 116 -20.83 -18.27 15.76
CA ARG A 116 -21.68 -18.89 16.78
C ARG A 116 -22.18 -20.30 16.48
N SER A 117 -22.14 -20.70 15.20
CA SER A 117 -22.67 -21.99 14.74
C SER A 117 -21.77 -22.75 13.76
N LYS A 118 -20.67 -22.14 13.29
CA LYS A 118 -19.75 -22.77 12.32
C LYS A 118 -18.33 -22.81 12.93
N PRO A 119 -17.88 -23.96 13.47
CA PRO A 119 -16.54 -24.10 14.03
C PRO A 119 -15.45 -23.77 13.02
N GLY A 120 -14.36 -23.14 13.47
CA GLY A 120 -13.23 -22.76 12.61
C GLY A 120 -13.43 -21.48 11.79
N LEU A 121 -14.63 -20.89 11.82
CA LEU A 121 -14.95 -19.64 11.13
C LEU A 121 -15.18 -18.50 12.13
N THR A 122 -15.24 -17.28 11.59
CA THR A 122 -15.49 -16.04 12.34
C THR A 122 -16.69 -15.29 11.78
N GLU A 123 -17.31 -14.43 12.60
CA GLU A 123 -18.38 -13.53 12.17
C GLU A 123 -17.77 -12.25 11.53
N ARG A 124 -17.19 -12.39 10.34
CA ARG A 124 -16.55 -11.32 9.55
C ARG A 124 -17.09 -11.30 8.15
N PHE A 125 -17.16 -10.12 7.57
CA PHE A 125 -17.32 -9.96 6.14
C PHE A 125 -16.47 -8.81 5.60
N GLU A 126 -16.15 -8.89 4.33
CA GLU A 126 -15.64 -7.78 3.52
C GLU A 126 -16.58 -7.53 2.35
N ALA A 127 -16.72 -6.26 1.96
CA ALA A 127 -17.38 -5.91 0.70
C ALA A 127 -16.32 -5.62 -0.36
N MET A 128 -16.39 -6.40 -1.43
CA MET A 128 -15.51 -6.27 -2.58
C MET A 128 -16.23 -5.54 -3.70
N CYS A 129 -15.55 -4.65 -4.39
CA CYS A 129 -16.08 -3.92 -5.54
C CYS A 129 -14.94 -3.50 -6.47
N ASN A 130 -15.09 -3.74 -7.77
CA ASN A 130 -14.08 -3.45 -8.78
C ASN A 130 -12.68 -4.01 -8.46
N GLY A 131 -12.66 -5.27 -7.96
CA GLY A 131 -11.43 -5.97 -7.58
C GLY A 131 -10.74 -5.41 -6.34
N LYS A 132 -11.45 -4.71 -5.47
CA LYS A 132 -10.88 -4.11 -4.24
C LYS A 132 -11.86 -4.21 -3.07
N GLU A 133 -11.33 -4.41 -1.88
CA GLU A 133 -12.07 -4.25 -0.64
C GLU A 133 -12.49 -2.79 -0.47
N ILE A 134 -13.77 -2.54 -0.18
CA ILE A 134 -14.33 -1.21 0.14
C ILE A 134 -14.75 -1.08 1.60
N CYS A 135 -15.06 -2.18 2.26
CA CYS A 135 -15.27 -2.21 3.71
C CYS A 135 -14.98 -3.57 4.32
N ASN A 136 -14.69 -3.58 5.62
CA ASN A 136 -14.47 -4.74 6.45
C ASN A 136 -15.24 -4.59 7.77
N ALA A 137 -15.96 -5.61 8.17
CA ALA A 137 -16.76 -5.58 9.39
C ALA A 137 -16.80 -6.94 10.06
N TYR A 138 -16.88 -6.93 11.39
CA TYR A 138 -16.96 -8.16 12.16
C TYR A 138 -17.61 -7.94 13.54
N SER A 139 -18.06 -9.05 14.12
CA SER A 139 -18.36 -9.09 15.54
C SER A 139 -17.05 -9.06 16.32
N GLU A 140 -16.90 -8.08 17.20
CA GLU A 140 -15.68 -7.88 17.97
C GLU A 140 -15.45 -9.05 18.94
N LEU A 141 -14.21 -9.54 19.01
CA LEU A 141 -13.83 -10.53 20.00
C LEU A 141 -13.74 -9.86 21.37
N ASN A 142 -14.67 -10.20 22.24
CA ASN A 142 -14.80 -9.63 23.58
C ASN A 142 -14.51 -10.62 24.72
N ASP A 143 -13.89 -11.75 24.40
CA ASP A 143 -13.40 -12.73 25.38
C ASP A 143 -11.88 -12.54 25.54
N PRO A 144 -11.39 -12.05 26.71
CA PRO A 144 -9.97 -11.78 26.90
C PRO A 144 -9.10 -13.05 26.87
N ILE A 145 -9.66 -14.21 27.24
CA ILE A 145 -8.92 -15.49 27.23
C ILE A 145 -8.71 -15.94 25.78
N ASP A 146 -9.74 -15.90 24.94
CA ASP A 146 -9.63 -16.22 23.51
C ASP A 146 -8.73 -15.20 22.81
N GLN A 147 -8.84 -13.90 23.13
CA GLN A 147 -8.02 -12.87 22.54
C GLN A 147 -6.52 -13.05 22.86
N ARG A 148 -6.18 -13.36 24.11
CA ARG A 148 -4.80 -13.67 24.50
C ARG A 148 -4.23 -14.83 23.68
N LYS A 149 -5.00 -15.90 23.56
CA LYS A 149 -4.59 -17.06 22.74
C LYS A 149 -4.33 -16.68 21.29
N ARG A 150 -5.22 -15.84 20.68
CA ARG A 150 -5.04 -15.37 19.30
C ARG A 150 -3.75 -14.56 19.14
N PHE A 151 -3.41 -13.68 20.10
CA PHE A 151 -2.16 -12.95 20.07
C PHE A 151 -0.94 -13.86 20.22
N GLU A 152 -1.02 -14.89 21.08
CA GLU A 152 0.04 -15.90 21.23
C GLU A 152 0.24 -16.68 19.93
N ASP A 153 -0.84 -17.09 19.25
CA ASP A 153 -0.79 -17.76 17.95
C ASP A 153 -0.15 -16.84 16.88
N GLN A 154 -0.45 -15.53 16.89
CA GLN A 154 0.17 -14.54 16.01
C GLN A 154 1.67 -14.37 16.29
N LEU A 155 2.10 -14.37 17.56
CA LEU A 155 3.51 -14.31 17.92
C LEU A 155 4.30 -15.52 17.39
N GLU A 156 3.70 -16.71 17.38
CA GLU A 156 4.33 -17.90 16.80
C GLU A 156 4.51 -17.77 15.28
N LEU A 157 3.54 -17.16 14.57
CA LEU A 157 3.68 -16.84 13.15
C LEU A 157 4.80 -15.82 12.91
N GLY A 158 4.89 -14.78 13.74
CA GLY A 158 5.98 -13.79 13.70
C GLY A 158 7.36 -14.42 13.88
N LYS A 159 7.51 -15.42 14.77
CA LYS A 159 8.77 -16.17 14.94
C LYS A 159 9.14 -17.00 13.72
N ARG A 160 8.17 -17.42 12.90
CA ARG A 160 8.40 -18.10 11.62
C ARG A 160 8.82 -17.14 10.51
N GLY A 161 8.73 -15.80 10.74
CA GLY A 161 9.10 -14.76 9.80
C GLY A 161 7.93 -14.01 9.15
N ASP A 162 6.70 -14.23 9.61
CA ASP A 162 5.55 -13.44 9.16
C ASP A 162 5.66 -12.01 9.71
N THR A 163 5.90 -11.05 8.81
CA THR A 163 6.07 -9.63 9.14
C THR A 163 4.75 -8.89 9.38
N GLU A 164 3.62 -9.50 9.07
CA GLU A 164 2.28 -8.95 9.27
C GLU A 164 1.63 -9.43 10.58
N SER A 165 2.32 -10.33 11.31
CA SER A 165 1.82 -10.88 12.58
C SER A 165 1.66 -9.80 13.65
N MET A 166 0.60 -9.91 14.45
CA MET A 166 0.30 -8.98 15.53
C MET A 166 1.20 -9.23 16.75
N VAL A 167 1.47 -8.16 17.49
CA VAL A 167 2.17 -8.22 18.78
C VAL A 167 1.16 -8.44 19.93
N LEU A 168 1.65 -8.98 21.06
CA LEU A 168 0.84 -9.09 22.27
C LEU A 168 0.62 -7.70 22.89
N ASP A 169 -0.64 -7.26 22.92
CA ASP A 169 -1.06 -5.99 23.53
C ASP A 169 -1.72 -6.25 24.89
N GLU A 170 -0.92 -6.14 25.96
CA GLU A 170 -1.39 -6.36 27.32
C GLU A 170 -2.39 -5.29 27.80
N ASP A 171 -2.29 -4.06 27.31
CA ASP A 171 -3.22 -2.98 27.70
C ASP A 171 -4.58 -3.18 27.02
N PHE A 172 -4.59 -3.66 25.80
CA PHE A 172 -5.81 -4.07 25.10
C PHE A 172 -6.48 -5.23 25.84
N LEU A 173 -5.73 -6.27 26.23
CA LEU A 173 -6.27 -7.42 26.99
C LEU A 173 -6.87 -6.99 28.31
N LYS A 174 -6.19 -6.12 29.09
CA LYS A 174 -6.75 -5.56 30.33
C LYS A 174 -8.04 -4.78 30.09
N SER A 175 -8.16 -4.05 28.98
CA SER A 175 -9.39 -3.34 28.64
C SER A 175 -10.56 -4.30 28.42
N LEU A 176 -10.29 -5.46 27.77
CA LEU A 176 -11.29 -6.51 27.60
C LEU A 176 -11.70 -7.17 28.93
N GLU A 177 -10.75 -7.35 29.87
CA GLU A 177 -11.01 -7.89 31.21
C GLU A 177 -11.94 -6.98 32.06
N ILE A 178 -11.84 -5.66 31.86
CA ILE A 178 -12.74 -4.68 32.50
C ILE A 178 -14.17 -4.86 31.98
N GLY A 179 -14.33 -5.19 30.73
CA GLY A 179 -15.59 -5.56 30.09
C GLY A 179 -15.80 -4.83 28.74
N MET A 180 -16.13 -5.63 27.75
CA MET A 180 -16.57 -5.15 26.43
C MET A 180 -17.92 -5.74 26.10
N PRO A 181 -18.98 -4.95 25.88
CA PRO A 181 -20.30 -5.46 25.52
C PRO A 181 -20.24 -6.10 24.11
N PRO A 182 -21.22 -6.96 23.76
CA PRO A 182 -21.36 -7.43 22.39
C PRO A 182 -21.40 -6.24 21.42
N THR A 183 -20.41 -6.17 20.51
CA THR A 183 -20.18 -5.04 19.61
C THR A 183 -19.87 -5.57 18.22
N ALA A 184 -20.24 -4.84 17.19
CA ALA A 184 -19.80 -5.05 15.83
C ALA A 184 -19.06 -3.80 15.34
N GLY A 185 -17.87 -4.00 14.78
CA GLY A 185 -17.07 -2.96 14.16
C GLY A 185 -17.27 -2.92 12.64
N LEU A 186 -17.17 -1.72 12.05
CA LEU A 186 -17.20 -1.51 10.61
C LEU A 186 -16.15 -0.49 10.21
N GLY A 187 -15.22 -0.90 9.37
CA GLY A 187 -14.26 -0.03 8.69
C GLY A 187 -14.67 0.17 7.22
N ILE A 188 -14.71 1.41 6.76
CA ILE A 188 -14.99 1.76 5.37
C ILE A 188 -13.82 2.56 4.79
N GLY A 189 -13.29 2.10 3.66
CA GLY A 189 -12.28 2.82 2.91
C GLY A 189 -12.89 4.03 2.18
N ILE A 190 -12.98 5.16 2.85
CA ILE A 190 -13.61 6.38 2.29
C ILE A 190 -12.93 6.81 0.99
N ASP A 191 -11.60 6.77 0.92
CA ASP A 191 -10.87 7.14 -0.29
C ASP A 191 -11.18 6.17 -1.44
N ARG A 192 -11.23 4.86 -1.16
CA ARG A 192 -11.60 3.84 -2.17
C ARG A 192 -13.03 4.04 -2.67
N LEU A 193 -13.96 4.31 -1.74
CA LEU A 193 -15.35 4.59 -2.10
C LEU A 193 -15.45 5.88 -2.93
N ALA A 194 -14.72 6.93 -2.56
CA ALA A 194 -14.65 8.17 -3.33
C ALA A 194 -14.09 7.93 -4.73
N MET A 195 -12.99 7.17 -4.88
CA MET A 195 -12.44 6.81 -6.19
C MET A 195 -13.48 6.13 -7.08
N ILE A 196 -14.24 5.20 -6.53
CA ILE A 196 -15.30 4.49 -7.26
C ILE A 196 -16.41 5.46 -7.66
N MET A 197 -16.91 6.25 -6.71
CA MET A 197 -18.03 7.19 -6.95
C MET A 197 -17.68 8.33 -7.90
N THR A 198 -16.40 8.70 -8.01
CA THR A 198 -15.93 9.79 -8.90
C THR A 198 -15.23 9.31 -10.16
N ASN A 199 -15.13 7.98 -10.37
CA ASN A 199 -14.35 7.37 -11.44
C ASN A 199 -12.89 7.85 -11.47
N SER A 200 -12.28 8.01 -10.31
CA SER A 200 -10.89 8.45 -10.16
C SER A 200 -9.96 7.25 -10.13
N PRO A 201 -8.95 7.16 -11.03
CA PRO A 201 -8.08 5.98 -11.12
C PRO A 201 -7.03 5.91 -10.00
N SER A 202 -6.72 7.04 -9.35
CA SER A 202 -5.68 7.14 -8.34
C SER A 202 -6.22 7.71 -7.02
N ILE A 203 -5.71 7.20 -5.89
CA ILE A 203 -6.02 7.75 -4.57
C ILE A 203 -5.57 9.22 -4.43
N GLN A 204 -4.54 9.64 -5.16
CA GLN A 204 -4.08 11.03 -5.17
C GLN A 204 -5.14 12.00 -5.71
N ASP A 205 -6.05 11.52 -6.57
CA ASP A 205 -7.10 12.34 -7.16
C ASP A 205 -8.23 12.67 -6.16
N VAL A 206 -8.35 11.89 -5.08
CA VAL A 206 -9.41 12.05 -4.07
C VAL A 206 -8.88 12.55 -2.72
N LEU A 207 -7.56 12.59 -2.52
CA LEU A 207 -6.94 13.15 -1.32
C LEU A 207 -6.79 14.67 -1.45
N PHE A 208 -7.27 15.44 -0.47
CA PHE A 208 -7.08 16.90 -0.45
C PHE A 208 -5.60 17.30 -0.30
N PHE A 209 -4.81 16.53 0.44
CA PHE A 209 -3.39 16.79 0.71
C PHE A 209 -2.57 15.52 0.53
N PRO A 210 -2.39 15.03 -0.73
CA PRO A 210 -1.60 13.84 -0.97
C PRO A 210 -0.14 14.09 -0.57
N GLN A 211 0.47 13.10 0.07
CA GLN A 211 1.91 13.16 0.33
C GLN A 211 2.65 13.06 -1.01
N MET A 212 3.29 14.16 -1.40
CA MET A 212 4.17 14.18 -2.56
C MET A 212 5.50 13.55 -2.18
N ARG A 213 6.09 12.76 -3.08
CA ARG A 213 7.48 12.36 -2.89
C ARG A 213 8.32 13.64 -2.85
N PRO A 214 9.25 13.79 -1.87
CA PRO A 214 10.19 14.88 -1.90
C PRO A 214 10.84 14.94 -3.29
N GLU A 215 10.82 16.10 -3.91
CA GLU A 215 11.62 16.29 -5.12
C GLU A 215 13.05 15.88 -4.77
N LYS A 216 13.61 14.92 -5.51
CA LYS A 216 15.05 14.65 -5.40
C LYS A 216 15.72 15.94 -5.79
N LYS A 217 16.19 16.71 -4.80
CA LYS A 217 17.11 17.80 -5.09
C LYS A 217 18.24 17.19 -5.90
N PRO A 218 18.59 17.76 -7.05
CA PRO A 218 19.72 17.24 -7.80
C PRO A 218 20.91 17.15 -6.85
N GLU A 219 21.56 16.00 -6.82
CA GLU A 219 22.76 15.81 -5.99
C GLU A 219 23.73 16.92 -6.35
N THR A 220 23.99 17.79 -5.43
CA THR A 220 24.96 18.88 -5.59
C THR A 220 26.14 18.57 -4.70
N SER A 221 27.33 18.53 -5.29
CA SER A 221 28.56 18.44 -4.51
C SER A 221 28.70 19.69 -3.62
N SER A 222 29.25 19.53 -2.43
CA SER A 222 29.50 20.67 -1.52
C SER A 222 30.55 21.59 -2.12
N ASP A 223 30.60 22.86 -1.67
CA ASP A 223 31.64 23.79 -2.09
C ASP A 223 33.03 23.28 -1.69
N LYS A 224 33.09 22.56 -0.56
CA LYS A 224 34.30 21.90 -0.08
C LYS A 224 34.83 20.87 -1.04
N ASP A 225 33.97 20.05 -1.68
CA ASP A 225 34.38 19.06 -2.65
C ASP A 225 35.05 19.70 -3.88
N PHE A 226 34.55 20.85 -4.34
CA PHE A 226 35.17 21.63 -5.41
C PHE A 226 36.53 22.20 -4.97
N MET A 227 36.62 22.74 -3.75
CA MET A 227 37.88 23.28 -3.23
C MET A 227 38.95 22.19 -3.04
N GLU A 228 38.60 21.01 -2.60
CA GLU A 228 39.53 19.86 -2.49
C GLU A 228 40.11 19.45 -3.85
N ARG A 229 39.38 19.70 -4.94
CA ARG A 229 39.89 19.54 -6.31
C ARG A 229 40.77 20.72 -6.82
N GLY A 230 40.94 21.72 -5.97
CA GLY A 230 41.75 22.90 -6.31
C GLY A 230 40.97 24.05 -6.97
N VAL A 231 39.64 23.97 -7.02
CA VAL A 231 38.81 25.09 -7.47
C VAL A 231 38.80 26.15 -6.36
N PRO A 232 39.27 27.40 -6.64
CA PRO A 232 39.17 28.47 -5.64
C PRO A 232 37.69 28.76 -5.31
N GLU A 233 37.41 29.06 -4.04
CA GLU A 233 36.03 29.29 -3.51
C GLU A 233 35.25 30.30 -4.36
N ILE A 234 35.89 31.35 -4.82
CA ILE A 234 35.28 32.42 -5.66
C ILE A 234 34.75 31.91 -7.00
N TRP A 235 35.27 30.77 -7.49
CA TRP A 235 34.85 30.19 -8.76
C TRP A 235 33.74 29.14 -8.62
N VAL A 236 33.49 28.62 -7.45
CA VAL A 236 32.42 27.62 -7.20
C VAL A 236 31.05 28.17 -7.59
N PRO A 237 30.63 29.38 -7.15
CA PRO A 237 29.35 29.96 -7.58
C PRO A 237 29.28 30.22 -9.09
N VAL A 238 30.40 30.42 -9.77
CA VAL A 238 30.45 30.63 -11.21
C VAL A 238 30.26 29.31 -11.96
N LEU A 239 30.87 28.22 -11.47
CA LEU A 239 30.60 26.86 -11.99
C LEU A 239 29.13 26.47 -11.86
N ARG A 240 28.52 26.78 -10.74
CA ARG A 240 27.06 26.51 -10.53
C ARG A 240 26.20 27.31 -11.51
N LYS A 241 26.55 28.54 -11.85
CA LYS A 241 25.86 29.31 -12.90
C LYS A 241 26.03 28.73 -14.31
N LEU A 242 27.03 27.89 -14.50
CA LEU A 242 27.22 27.09 -15.73
C LEU A 242 26.56 25.72 -15.69
N ASN A 243 25.69 25.48 -14.66
CA ASN A 243 25.05 24.21 -14.38
C ASN A 243 26.02 23.06 -14.04
N ILE A 244 27.24 23.40 -13.59
CA ILE A 244 28.20 22.43 -13.05
C ILE A 244 27.99 22.38 -11.54
N ASN A 245 27.11 21.50 -11.09
CA ASN A 245 26.68 21.39 -9.71
C ASN A 245 27.30 20.18 -8.99
N THR A 246 27.90 19.25 -9.71
CA THR A 246 28.56 18.06 -9.18
C THR A 246 29.98 17.92 -9.68
N ILE A 247 30.80 17.19 -8.93
CA ILE A 247 32.17 16.86 -9.34
C ILE A 247 32.17 16.07 -10.64
N ASP A 248 31.20 15.16 -10.84
CA ASP A 248 31.10 14.37 -12.08
C ASP A 248 30.79 15.25 -13.28
N GLN A 249 29.96 16.29 -13.12
CA GLN A 249 29.74 17.29 -14.19
C GLN A 249 31.00 18.10 -14.48
N LEU A 250 31.81 18.41 -13.46
CA LEU A 250 33.10 19.10 -13.66
C LEU A 250 34.09 18.19 -14.43
N LYS A 251 34.20 16.92 -14.05
CA LYS A 251 35.05 15.93 -14.75
C LYS A 251 34.63 15.73 -16.20
N ALA A 252 33.35 15.78 -16.51
CA ALA A 252 32.81 15.62 -17.84
C ALA A 252 32.92 16.90 -18.70
N ALA A 253 33.33 18.02 -18.12
CA ALA A 253 33.37 19.30 -18.83
C ALA A 253 34.53 19.37 -19.84
N ASN A 254 34.28 19.95 -21.01
CA ASN A 254 35.34 20.24 -21.98
C ASN A 254 36.20 21.41 -21.50
N PRO A 255 37.53 21.24 -21.30
CA PRO A 255 38.41 22.28 -20.74
C PRO A 255 38.40 23.61 -21.50
N ASN A 256 38.39 23.55 -22.85
CA ASN A 256 38.42 24.76 -23.69
C ASN A 256 37.08 25.52 -23.65
N LYS A 257 35.96 24.77 -23.64
CA LYS A 257 34.64 25.36 -23.49
C LYS A 257 34.49 26.01 -22.10
N LEU A 258 34.91 25.30 -21.06
CA LEU A 258 34.83 25.79 -19.68
C LEU A 258 35.69 27.06 -19.51
N LEU A 259 36.88 27.13 -20.11
CA LEU A 259 37.72 28.33 -20.12
C LEU A 259 36.98 29.54 -20.70
N ASN A 260 36.34 29.38 -21.85
CA ASN A 260 35.60 30.45 -22.51
C ASN A 260 34.40 30.90 -21.70
N ASP A 261 33.64 29.95 -21.15
CA ASP A 261 32.44 30.22 -20.35
C ASP A 261 32.78 30.94 -19.04
N LEU A 262 33.85 30.51 -18.35
CA LEU A 262 34.35 31.17 -17.13
C LEU A 262 34.82 32.59 -17.45
N GLY A 263 35.57 32.76 -18.55
CA GLY A 263 36.05 34.08 -19.01
C GLY A 263 34.91 35.03 -19.36
N GLY A 264 33.86 34.51 -20.02
CA GLY A 264 32.65 35.26 -20.34
C GLY A 264 31.86 35.70 -19.09
N LEU A 265 31.62 34.76 -18.15
CA LEU A 265 30.93 35.07 -16.91
C LEU A 265 31.74 36.01 -16.01
N ARG A 266 33.07 35.86 -15.94
CA ARG A 266 33.93 36.78 -15.18
C ARG A 266 33.72 38.24 -15.63
N LYS A 267 33.73 38.48 -16.94
CA LYS A 267 33.50 39.82 -17.52
C LYS A 267 32.08 40.31 -17.23
N LYS A 268 31.06 39.47 -17.43
CA LYS A 268 29.67 39.80 -17.20
C LYS A 268 29.37 40.15 -15.73
N LEU A 269 29.97 39.41 -14.79
CA LEU A 269 29.82 39.61 -13.36
C LEU A 269 30.78 40.67 -12.80
N LYS A 270 31.63 41.29 -13.62
CA LYS A 270 32.63 42.29 -13.23
C LYS A 270 33.51 41.82 -12.06
N MET A 271 33.95 40.55 -12.11
CA MET A 271 34.74 39.96 -11.03
C MET A 271 36.16 40.52 -11.07
N ASP A 272 36.65 41.05 -9.94
CA ASP A 272 38.02 41.54 -9.79
C ASP A 272 38.96 40.38 -9.40
N VAL A 273 39.10 39.41 -10.32
CA VAL A 273 39.99 38.25 -10.18
C VAL A 273 40.66 37.96 -11.51
N PRO A 274 41.89 37.42 -11.51
CA PRO A 274 42.56 37.05 -12.76
C PRO A 274 41.79 35.96 -13.50
N ALA A 275 41.99 35.90 -14.84
CA ALA A 275 41.46 34.81 -15.64
C ALA A 275 42.11 33.49 -15.23
N VAL A 276 41.31 32.40 -15.19
CA VAL A 276 41.82 31.07 -14.87
C VAL A 276 42.61 30.54 -16.08
N PRO A 277 43.86 30.12 -15.92
CA PRO A 277 44.62 29.49 -17.01
C PRO A 277 44.03 28.14 -17.42
N LEU A 278 44.23 27.74 -18.69
CA LEU A 278 43.72 26.47 -19.22
C LEU A 278 44.25 25.26 -18.41
N ASP A 279 45.55 25.30 -18.05
CA ASP A 279 46.20 24.21 -17.32
C ASP A 279 45.60 24.04 -15.91
N THR A 280 45.17 25.13 -15.27
CA THR A 280 44.46 25.10 -13.99
C THR A 280 43.10 24.45 -14.14
N ILE A 281 42.37 24.77 -15.21
CA ILE A 281 41.04 24.13 -15.50
C ILE A 281 41.22 22.65 -15.74
N LYS A 282 42.23 22.24 -16.52
CA LYS A 282 42.53 20.81 -16.70
C LYS A 282 42.81 20.12 -15.37
N SER A 283 43.58 20.74 -14.47
CA SER A 283 43.88 20.18 -13.16
C SER A 283 42.62 19.98 -12.29
N TRP A 284 41.58 20.81 -12.44
CA TRP A 284 40.30 20.65 -11.74
C TRP A 284 39.51 19.45 -12.29
N ILE A 285 39.61 19.20 -13.59
CA ILE A 285 38.89 18.12 -14.29
C ILE A 285 39.55 16.77 -14.04
N GLU A 286 40.91 16.73 -14.12
CA GLU A 286 41.67 15.48 -14.04
C GLU A 286 41.91 14.96 -12.62
N LYS A 287 41.96 15.84 -11.62
CA LYS A 287 42.16 15.48 -10.21
C LYS A 287 40.98 14.73 -9.66
#